data_f42983bee97e619fcf45cf65f714a6f9
#
_entry.id   f42983bee97e619fcf45cf65f714a6f9
#
_cell.length_a   1.000
_cell.length_b   1.000
_cell.length_c   1.000
_cell.angle_alpha   90.00
_cell.angle_beta   90.00
_cell.angle_gamma   90.00
#
_symmetry.space_group_name_H-M   'P 1'
#
loop_
_entity.id
_entity.type
_entity.pdbx_description
1 polymer ?
#
loop_
_entity_poly.entity_id
_entity_poly.type
_entity_poly.pdbx_seq_one_letter_code
_entity_poly.pdbx_strand_id
1 'polypeptide(L)'
;MDVTRFTHPIDLRAVSITDPFWQRETELVRREVIPYQWDALNDRIPGAEKSWCMHNFRLAGRIMAQYRQQGAQYTPQAYTYRGYDALPDDPAHPDEDKFYGFVFQDTDFSKWIEAVGYSLIQHPDKALEATADEAIDVVCAAQTPEGYLDTYYIINGMDGVFQSLRDHHELYCLGHLIEGAVSYYQATGKDKLLRAACRFADYVADFFGTADGQLSLIHISEPTRQEA
;
A
#
# COMPACT_ATOMS: atom_id res chain seq x y z
N MET A 1 -14.23 2.73 -40.04
CA MET A 1 -14.60 3.05 -38.64
C MET A 1 -13.51 3.95 -38.08
N ASP A 2 -13.84 5.15 -37.71
CA ASP A 2 -12.89 6.09 -37.13
C ASP A 2 -12.57 5.64 -35.69
N VAL A 3 -11.37 5.08 -35.49
CA VAL A 3 -10.89 4.53 -34.19
C VAL A 3 -10.41 5.62 -33.22
N THR A 4 -10.67 6.91 -33.51
CA THR A 4 -10.16 8.05 -32.74
C THR A 4 -11.11 8.55 -31.63
N ARG A 5 -12.25 7.92 -31.39
CA ARG A 5 -13.12 8.26 -30.27
C ARG A 5 -12.71 7.47 -29.01
N PHE A 6 -11.60 7.85 -28.41
CA PHE A 6 -11.29 7.42 -27.06
C PHE A 6 -12.09 8.25 -26.06
N THR A 7 -12.72 7.59 -25.09
CA THR A 7 -13.25 8.24 -23.91
C THR A 7 -12.06 8.69 -23.05
N HIS A 8 -11.97 9.98 -22.78
CA HIS A 8 -10.96 10.51 -21.85
C HIS A 8 -11.62 10.77 -20.50
N PRO A 9 -10.97 10.43 -19.37
CA PRO A 9 -11.46 10.84 -18.07
C PRO A 9 -11.44 12.37 -17.96
N ILE A 10 -12.45 12.91 -17.28
CA ILE A 10 -12.52 14.36 -16.98
C ILE A 10 -11.55 14.63 -15.82
N ASP A 11 -10.77 15.70 -15.94
CA ASP A 11 -9.96 16.18 -14.81
C ASP A 11 -10.87 16.51 -13.62
N LEU A 12 -10.63 15.89 -12.48
CA LEU A 12 -11.42 16.10 -11.26
C LEU A 12 -11.40 17.56 -10.78
N ARG A 13 -10.37 18.35 -11.14
CA ARG A 13 -10.34 19.79 -10.89
C ARG A 13 -11.41 20.57 -11.69
N ALA A 14 -11.89 20.00 -12.79
CA ALA A 14 -12.96 20.58 -13.59
C ALA A 14 -14.36 20.18 -13.11
N VAL A 15 -14.46 19.33 -12.07
CA VAL A 15 -15.73 18.86 -11.51
C VAL A 15 -16.01 19.61 -10.22
N SER A 16 -17.20 20.20 -10.10
CA SER A 16 -17.67 20.84 -8.86
C SER A 16 -18.91 20.12 -8.34
N ILE A 17 -18.89 19.77 -7.07
CA ILE A 17 -20.05 19.25 -6.37
C ILE A 17 -20.87 20.40 -5.84
N THR A 18 -22.11 20.55 -6.35
CA THR A 18 -23.02 21.64 -5.96
C THR A 18 -24.19 21.18 -5.11
N ASP A 19 -24.40 19.88 -4.99
CA ASP A 19 -25.45 19.30 -4.14
C ASP A 19 -25.10 19.45 -2.66
N PRO A 20 -25.98 20.01 -1.81
CA PRO A 20 -25.68 20.27 -0.39
C PRO A 20 -25.41 18.99 0.44
N PHE A 21 -26.00 17.86 0.08
CA PHE A 21 -25.76 16.59 0.76
C PHE A 21 -24.34 16.12 0.53
N TRP A 22 -23.93 16.04 -0.76
CA TRP A 22 -22.59 15.59 -1.10
C TRP A 22 -21.50 16.56 -0.68
N GLN A 23 -21.78 17.87 -0.68
CA GLN A 23 -20.85 18.87 -0.13
C GLN A 23 -20.58 18.62 1.37
N ARG A 24 -21.65 18.33 2.14
CA ARG A 24 -21.51 18.01 3.57
C ARG A 24 -20.72 16.72 3.78
N GLU A 25 -21.01 15.66 3.00
CA GLU A 25 -20.31 14.37 3.17
C GLU A 25 -18.83 14.48 2.77
N THR A 26 -18.50 15.15 1.70
CA THR A 26 -17.09 15.36 1.31
C THR A 26 -16.34 16.21 2.34
N GLU A 27 -16.99 17.22 2.91
CA GLU A 27 -16.40 18.06 3.96
C GLU A 27 -16.20 17.28 5.27
N LEU A 28 -17.14 16.39 5.64
CA LEU A 28 -16.99 15.47 6.77
C LEU A 28 -15.78 14.54 6.57
N VAL A 29 -15.67 13.92 5.39
CA VAL A 29 -14.52 13.06 5.07
C VAL A 29 -13.21 13.84 5.20
N ARG A 30 -13.15 15.04 4.63
CA ARG A 30 -11.95 15.87 4.64
C ARG A 30 -11.51 16.28 6.04
N ARG A 31 -12.46 16.74 6.87
CA ARG A 31 -12.13 17.34 8.18
C ARG A 31 -12.02 16.34 9.32
N GLU A 32 -12.81 15.27 9.25
CA GLU A 32 -12.92 14.34 10.37
C GLU A 32 -12.36 12.96 10.01
N VAL A 33 -12.79 12.37 8.88
CA VAL A 33 -12.48 10.97 8.59
C VAL A 33 -11.00 10.79 8.21
N ILE A 34 -10.46 11.61 7.33
CA ILE A 34 -9.05 11.51 6.89
C ILE A 34 -8.08 11.70 8.08
N PRO A 35 -8.22 12.74 8.93
CA PRO A 35 -7.37 12.90 10.11
C PRO A 35 -7.55 11.76 11.12
N TYR A 36 -8.79 11.34 11.40
CA TYR A 36 -9.07 10.22 12.29
C TYR A 36 -8.42 8.92 11.82
N GLN A 37 -8.56 8.60 10.52
CA GLN A 37 -7.93 7.41 9.95
C GLN A 37 -6.41 7.48 10.02
N TRP A 38 -5.79 8.65 9.80
CA TRP A 38 -4.36 8.81 9.99
C TRP A 38 -3.90 8.48 11.43
N ASP A 39 -4.68 8.91 12.41
CA ASP A 39 -4.39 8.55 13.80
C ASP A 39 -4.61 7.06 14.07
N ALA A 40 -5.64 6.45 13.47
CA ALA A 40 -5.89 5.01 13.56
C ALA A 40 -4.75 4.18 12.93
N LEU A 41 -4.27 4.56 11.74
CA LEU A 41 -3.14 3.89 11.07
C LEU A 41 -1.84 3.97 11.90
N ASN A 42 -1.73 4.97 12.75
CA ASN A 42 -0.60 5.17 13.66
C ASN A 42 -0.86 4.66 15.08
N ASP A 43 -1.95 3.92 15.31
CA ASP A 43 -2.30 3.33 16.61
C ASP A 43 -2.50 4.35 17.74
N ARG A 44 -2.97 5.57 17.40
CA ARG A 44 -3.12 6.70 18.33
C ARG A 44 -4.53 6.87 18.89
N ILE A 45 -5.49 6.06 18.45
CA ILE A 45 -6.89 6.19 18.92
C ILE A 45 -7.03 5.48 20.26
N PRO A 46 -7.34 6.20 21.35
CA PRO A 46 -7.47 5.59 22.68
C PRO A 46 -8.63 4.59 22.72
N GLY A 47 -8.37 3.38 23.17
CA GLY A 47 -9.38 2.34 23.35
C GLY A 47 -9.82 1.63 22.06
N ALA A 48 -9.29 1.99 20.89
CA ALA A 48 -9.48 1.25 19.66
C ALA A 48 -8.47 0.12 19.52
N GLU A 49 -8.83 -0.90 18.74
CA GLU A 49 -7.87 -1.92 18.30
C GLU A 49 -6.79 -1.27 17.43
N LYS A 50 -5.58 -1.81 17.51
CA LYS A 50 -4.44 -1.29 16.75
C LYS A 50 -4.52 -1.73 15.29
N SER A 51 -4.25 -0.79 14.38
CA SER A 51 -4.14 -1.08 12.95
C SER A 51 -2.83 -1.77 12.60
N TRP A 52 -1.73 -1.45 13.29
CA TRP A 52 -0.38 -1.91 12.99
C TRP A 52 0.16 -1.48 11.61
N CYS A 53 -0.62 -0.83 10.78
CA CYS A 53 -0.23 -0.48 9.41
C CYS A 53 1.09 0.31 9.37
N MET A 54 1.15 1.46 10.04
CA MET A 54 2.36 2.29 10.02
C MET A 54 3.49 1.72 10.91
N HIS A 55 3.18 0.85 11.87
CA HIS A 55 4.18 0.04 12.58
C HIS A 55 4.92 -0.87 11.60
N ASN A 56 4.19 -1.65 10.81
CA ASN A 56 4.77 -2.56 9.83
C ASN A 56 5.65 -1.85 8.80
N PHE A 57 5.19 -0.72 8.25
CA PHE A 57 6.02 0.07 7.33
C PHE A 57 7.30 0.61 7.97
N ARG A 58 7.23 1.07 9.23
CA ARG A 58 8.44 1.53 9.96
C ARG A 58 9.40 0.39 10.22
N LEU A 59 8.89 -0.78 10.62
CA LEU A 59 9.70 -1.97 10.84
C LEU A 59 10.37 -2.43 9.53
N ALA A 60 9.61 -2.58 8.45
CA ALA A 60 10.15 -2.91 7.13
C ALA A 60 11.20 -1.89 6.68
N GLY A 61 10.98 -0.59 6.93
CA GLY A 61 11.95 0.46 6.66
C GLY A 61 13.26 0.30 7.45
N ARG A 62 13.20 -0.10 8.74
CA ARG A 62 14.40 -0.42 9.55
C ARG A 62 15.15 -1.62 8.97
N ILE A 63 14.44 -2.68 8.59
CA ILE A 63 15.03 -3.87 7.96
C ILE A 63 15.73 -3.48 6.66
N MET A 64 15.09 -2.69 5.81
CA MET A 64 15.69 -2.23 4.55
C MET A 64 16.87 -1.26 4.75
N ALA A 65 16.87 -0.48 5.81
CA ALA A 65 18.04 0.35 6.17
C ALA A 65 19.24 -0.52 6.57
N GLN A 66 19.02 -1.58 7.35
CA GLN A 66 20.05 -2.56 7.69
C GLN A 66 20.58 -3.28 6.45
N TYR A 67 19.68 -3.73 5.56
CA TYR A 67 20.04 -4.34 4.29
C TYR A 67 20.97 -3.44 3.47
N ARG A 68 20.61 -2.15 3.30
CA ARG A 68 21.43 -1.19 2.55
C ARG A 68 22.80 -0.94 3.20
N GLN A 69 22.85 -0.93 4.54
CA GLN A 69 24.09 -0.72 5.30
C GLN A 69 25.02 -1.91 5.22
N GLN A 70 24.50 -3.13 5.31
CA GLN A 70 25.28 -4.37 5.36
C GLN A 70 25.63 -4.90 3.96
N GLY A 71 24.82 -4.55 2.94
CA GLY A 71 25.03 -5.00 1.57
C GLY A 71 25.10 -6.54 1.48
N ALA A 72 26.17 -7.06 0.89
CA ALA A 72 26.36 -8.49 0.71
C ALA A 72 26.53 -9.31 2.03
N GLN A 73 26.67 -8.63 3.17
CA GLN A 73 26.77 -9.28 4.49
C GLN A 73 25.40 -9.45 5.16
N TYR A 74 24.35 -8.82 4.62
CA TYR A 74 23.02 -8.97 5.14
C TYR A 74 22.51 -10.40 4.91
N THR A 75 22.03 -11.02 5.96
CA THR A 75 21.40 -12.33 5.90
C THR A 75 19.89 -12.13 6.07
N PRO A 76 19.09 -12.33 5.01
CA PRO A 76 17.64 -12.23 5.13
C PRO A 76 17.09 -13.26 6.12
N GLN A 77 16.03 -12.91 6.81
CA GLN A 77 15.27 -13.86 7.61
C GLN A 77 14.61 -14.89 6.69
N ALA A 78 14.65 -16.16 7.06
CA ALA A 78 13.86 -17.20 6.40
C ALA A 78 12.37 -16.96 6.64
N TYR A 79 11.56 -17.22 5.62
CA TYR A 79 10.12 -17.01 5.71
C TYR A 79 9.50 -17.76 6.87
N THR A 80 8.70 -17.03 7.64
CA THR A 80 7.94 -17.59 8.76
C THR A 80 6.48 -17.15 8.60
N TYR A 81 5.60 -18.12 8.43
CA TYR A 81 4.17 -17.87 8.36
C TYR A 81 3.65 -17.36 9.71
N ARG A 82 3.05 -16.17 9.72
CA ARG A 82 2.53 -15.52 10.94
C ARG A 82 1.01 -15.58 11.07
N GLY A 83 0.34 -16.33 10.19
CA GLY A 83 -1.12 -16.36 10.12
C GLY A 83 -1.66 -15.33 9.13
N TYR A 84 -2.95 -15.44 8.85
CA TYR A 84 -3.69 -14.49 8.02
C TYR A 84 -3.92 -13.15 8.75
N ASP A 85 -4.10 -13.23 10.06
CA ASP A 85 -4.19 -12.11 11.00
C ASP A 85 -3.22 -12.39 12.16
N ALA A 86 -2.14 -11.63 12.20
CA ALA A 86 -1.08 -11.81 13.19
C ALA A 86 -1.35 -10.93 14.41
N LEU A 87 -1.63 -11.54 15.53
CA LEU A 87 -1.84 -10.82 16.79
C LEU A 87 -0.62 -10.94 17.70
N PRO A 88 -0.36 -9.98 18.58
CA PRO A 88 0.68 -10.07 19.58
C PRO A 88 0.31 -11.11 20.66
N ASP A 89 1.30 -11.88 21.10
CA ASP A 89 1.13 -12.86 22.19
C ASP A 89 0.73 -12.18 23.52
N ASP A 90 1.27 -10.97 23.77
CA ASP A 90 0.86 -10.07 24.84
C ASP A 90 0.45 -8.71 24.24
N PRO A 91 -0.85 -8.39 24.18
CA PRO A 91 -1.32 -7.11 23.64
C PRO A 91 -0.82 -5.87 24.41
N ALA A 92 -0.45 -6.03 25.69
CA ALA A 92 0.08 -4.94 26.49
C ALA A 92 1.56 -4.66 26.19
N HIS A 93 2.30 -5.66 25.72
CA HIS A 93 3.73 -5.58 25.42
C HIS A 93 4.02 -6.27 24.08
N PRO A 94 3.55 -5.70 22.96
CA PRO A 94 3.82 -6.26 21.63
C PRO A 94 5.32 -6.19 21.33
N ASP A 95 5.83 -7.18 20.62
CA ASP A 95 7.21 -7.19 20.13
C ASP A 95 7.35 -6.21 18.95
N GLU A 96 8.19 -5.20 19.11
CA GLU A 96 8.37 -4.14 18.11
C GLU A 96 9.07 -4.63 16.82
N ASP A 97 9.62 -5.83 16.83
CA ASP A 97 10.32 -6.44 15.70
C ASP A 97 9.50 -7.54 15.01
N LYS A 98 8.18 -7.56 15.24
CA LYS A 98 7.24 -8.49 14.58
C LYS A 98 6.20 -7.77 13.75
N PHE A 99 5.77 -8.44 12.66
CA PHE A 99 4.60 -8.06 11.88
C PHE A 99 3.31 -8.35 12.67
N TYR A 100 2.33 -7.44 12.58
CA TYR A 100 0.99 -7.60 13.15
C TYR A 100 -0.09 -7.14 12.17
N GLY A 101 -1.32 -7.62 12.40
CA GLY A 101 -2.47 -7.37 11.57
C GLY A 101 -2.62 -8.34 10.41
N PHE A 102 -3.50 -7.99 9.48
CA PHE A 102 -3.80 -8.83 8.32
C PHE A 102 -2.64 -8.84 7.31
N VAL A 103 -2.52 -9.95 6.57
CA VAL A 103 -1.52 -10.08 5.47
C VAL A 103 -1.61 -8.96 4.42
N PHE A 104 -2.75 -8.28 4.32
CA PHE A 104 -3.00 -7.14 3.42
C PHE A 104 -3.05 -5.78 4.14
N GLN A 105 -2.48 -5.69 5.34
CA GLN A 105 -2.56 -4.47 6.18
C GLN A 105 -2.02 -3.22 5.48
N ASP A 106 -1.10 -3.37 4.55
CA ASP A 106 -0.53 -2.28 3.74
C ASP A 106 -1.58 -1.51 2.92
N THR A 107 -2.71 -2.15 2.59
CA THR A 107 -3.78 -1.51 1.83
C THR A 107 -4.48 -0.39 2.59
N ASP A 108 -4.42 -0.37 3.92
CA ASP A 108 -5.02 0.68 4.72
C ASP A 108 -4.34 2.03 4.47
N PHE A 109 -2.99 2.05 4.41
CA PHE A 109 -2.26 3.23 3.95
C PHE A 109 -2.63 3.61 2.52
N SER A 110 -2.69 2.64 1.62
CA SER A 110 -2.95 2.88 0.20
C SER A 110 -4.32 3.51 -0.03
N LYS A 111 -5.35 3.05 0.67
CA LYS A 111 -6.70 3.64 0.64
C LYS A 111 -6.76 5.02 1.29
N TRP A 112 -6.01 5.21 2.39
CA TRP A 112 -5.93 6.51 3.03
C TRP A 112 -5.29 7.57 2.12
N ILE A 113 -4.15 7.24 1.48
CA ILE A 113 -3.46 8.21 0.60
C ILE A 113 -4.27 8.49 -0.68
N GLU A 114 -5.07 7.55 -1.16
CA GLU A 114 -6.02 7.75 -2.25
C GLU A 114 -7.09 8.78 -1.86
N ALA A 115 -7.69 8.65 -0.68
CA ALA A 115 -8.66 9.61 -0.16
C ALA A 115 -8.04 11.00 0.07
N VAL A 116 -6.79 11.05 0.55
CA VAL A 116 -6.02 12.30 0.67
C VAL A 116 -5.84 12.95 -0.69
N GLY A 117 -5.44 12.20 -1.72
CA GLY A 117 -5.28 12.71 -3.08
C GLY A 117 -6.57 13.34 -3.60
N TYR A 118 -7.69 12.63 -3.54
CA TYR A 118 -8.98 13.18 -3.97
C TYR A 118 -9.41 14.42 -3.18
N SER A 119 -9.15 14.43 -1.87
CA SER A 119 -9.41 15.61 -1.03
C SER A 119 -8.58 16.82 -1.45
N LEU A 120 -7.28 16.63 -1.70
CA LEU A 120 -6.37 17.70 -2.10
C LEU A 120 -6.66 18.26 -3.50
N ILE A 121 -7.22 17.46 -4.42
CA ILE A 121 -7.65 17.93 -5.74
C ILE A 121 -8.74 19.00 -5.61
N GLN A 122 -9.71 18.78 -4.72
CA GLN A 122 -10.84 19.67 -4.51
C GLN A 122 -10.54 20.81 -3.52
N HIS A 123 -9.75 20.50 -2.50
CA HIS A 123 -9.45 21.39 -1.39
C HIS A 123 -7.96 21.34 -1.04
N PRO A 124 -7.11 22.15 -1.72
CA PRO A 124 -5.68 22.19 -1.41
C PRO A 124 -5.43 22.51 0.07
N ASP A 125 -4.68 21.66 0.76
CA ASP A 125 -4.35 21.76 2.19
C ASP A 125 -2.87 21.40 2.40
N LYS A 126 -2.06 22.41 2.72
CA LYS A 126 -0.62 22.21 2.89
C LYS A 126 -0.22 21.39 4.11
N ALA A 127 -1.04 21.39 5.16
CA ALA A 127 -0.77 20.59 6.35
C ALA A 127 -1.05 19.12 6.06
N LEU A 128 -2.18 18.81 5.41
CA LEU A 128 -2.50 17.45 4.97
C LEU A 128 -1.47 16.93 3.95
N GLU A 129 -1.05 17.79 3.01
CA GLU A 129 -0.02 17.44 2.02
C GLU A 129 1.32 17.11 2.70
N ALA A 130 1.75 17.88 3.71
CA ALA A 130 2.97 17.60 4.47
C ALA A 130 2.88 16.28 5.25
N THR A 131 1.73 16.00 5.88
CA THR A 131 1.48 14.72 6.56
C THR A 131 1.56 13.54 5.57
N ALA A 132 0.99 13.71 4.39
CA ALA A 132 1.05 12.69 3.33
C ALA A 132 2.48 12.46 2.82
N ASP A 133 3.26 13.53 2.64
CA ASP A 133 4.67 13.41 2.25
C ASP A 133 5.49 12.62 3.28
N GLU A 134 5.33 12.91 4.58
CA GLU A 134 5.98 12.16 5.65
C GLU A 134 5.57 10.68 5.67
N ALA A 135 4.29 10.39 5.45
CA ALA A 135 3.78 9.02 5.35
C ALA A 135 4.38 8.28 4.13
N ILE A 136 4.44 8.95 2.98
CA ILE A 136 5.06 8.43 1.76
C ILE A 136 6.55 8.15 1.98
N ASP A 137 7.25 8.99 2.74
CA ASP A 137 8.65 8.78 3.07
C ASP A 137 8.86 7.49 3.86
N VAL A 138 8.01 7.22 4.85
CA VAL A 138 8.02 5.97 5.64
C VAL A 138 7.76 4.76 4.75
N VAL A 139 6.71 4.81 3.92
CA VAL A 139 6.33 3.71 3.03
C VAL A 139 7.41 3.41 1.99
N CYS A 140 7.94 4.44 1.33
CA CYS A 140 9.01 4.26 0.33
C CYS A 140 10.33 3.77 0.95
N ALA A 141 10.59 4.07 2.23
CA ALA A 141 11.77 3.55 2.94
C ALA A 141 11.73 2.02 3.12
N ALA A 142 10.52 1.43 3.17
CA ALA A 142 10.30 0.00 3.30
C ALA A 142 10.57 -0.78 1.99
N GLN A 143 10.59 -0.12 0.83
CA GLN A 143 10.76 -0.79 -0.45
C GLN A 143 12.13 -1.43 -0.61
N THR A 144 12.16 -2.69 -1.08
CA THR A 144 13.42 -3.38 -1.37
C THR A 144 14.19 -2.73 -2.53
N PRO A 145 15.50 -2.91 -2.64
CA PRO A 145 16.28 -2.40 -3.77
C PRO A 145 15.76 -2.89 -5.14
N GLU A 146 15.24 -4.11 -5.18
CA GLU A 146 14.68 -4.74 -6.38
C GLU A 146 13.29 -4.20 -6.75
N GLY A 147 12.63 -3.46 -5.84
CA GLY A 147 11.34 -2.81 -6.08
C GLY A 147 10.14 -3.43 -5.36
N TYR A 148 10.28 -4.57 -4.71
CA TYR A 148 9.18 -5.20 -3.96
C TYR A 148 8.74 -4.33 -2.77
N LEU A 149 7.43 -4.26 -2.52
CA LEU A 149 6.88 -3.46 -1.42
C LEU A 149 5.60 -4.10 -0.87
N ASP A 150 5.78 -5.02 0.04
CA ASP A 150 4.73 -5.61 0.88
C ASP A 150 5.35 -5.96 2.23
N THR A 151 4.85 -5.34 3.29
CA THR A 151 5.50 -5.41 4.61
C THR A 151 5.44 -6.79 5.22
N TYR A 152 4.41 -7.58 4.90
CA TYR A 152 4.27 -8.94 5.42
C TYR A 152 5.50 -9.80 5.08
N TYR A 153 5.92 -9.81 3.82
CA TYR A 153 7.07 -10.61 3.39
C TYR A 153 8.41 -9.96 3.70
N ILE A 154 8.50 -8.64 3.63
CA ILE A 154 9.73 -7.93 4.00
C ILE A 154 10.12 -8.22 5.45
N ILE A 155 9.13 -8.32 6.35
CA ILE A 155 9.35 -8.57 7.77
C ILE A 155 9.50 -10.09 8.04
N ASN A 156 8.71 -10.94 7.40
CA ASN A 156 8.63 -12.36 7.73
C ASN A 156 9.50 -13.28 6.85
N GLY A 157 10.16 -12.74 5.82
CA GLY A 157 11.06 -13.47 4.92
C GLY A 157 10.62 -13.45 3.46
N MET A 158 11.52 -13.00 2.58
CA MET A 158 11.28 -12.78 1.16
C MET A 158 11.20 -14.08 0.33
N ASP A 159 11.66 -15.21 0.85
CA ASP A 159 11.58 -16.51 0.20
C ASP A 159 10.15 -17.08 0.14
N GLY A 160 9.18 -16.46 0.83
CA GLY A 160 7.75 -16.76 0.74
C GLY A 160 6.96 -15.97 -0.31
N VAL A 161 7.59 -14.99 -1.00
CA VAL A 161 6.94 -14.08 -1.95
C VAL A 161 6.23 -14.84 -3.07
N PHE A 162 4.97 -14.47 -3.35
CA PHE A 162 4.07 -15.03 -4.37
C PHE A 162 3.77 -16.53 -4.25
N GLN A 163 4.09 -17.19 -3.13
CA GLN A 163 3.76 -18.60 -2.94
C GLN A 163 2.29 -18.84 -2.58
N SER A 164 1.58 -17.83 -2.09
CA SER A 164 0.17 -17.93 -1.68
C SER A 164 -0.65 -16.73 -2.16
N LEU A 165 -0.70 -16.50 -3.46
CA LEU A 165 -1.40 -15.36 -4.08
C LEU A 165 -2.88 -15.31 -3.72
N ARG A 166 -3.53 -16.46 -3.55
CA ARG A 166 -4.94 -16.55 -3.19
C ARG A 166 -5.23 -15.95 -1.81
N ASP A 167 -4.38 -16.27 -0.81
CA ASP A 167 -4.68 -15.99 0.58
C ASP A 167 -3.89 -14.81 1.14
N HIS A 168 -2.74 -14.44 0.52
CA HIS A 168 -1.85 -13.41 1.04
C HIS A 168 -1.97 -12.04 0.36
N HIS A 169 -2.76 -11.93 -0.72
CA HIS A 169 -3.23 -10.66 -1.28
C HIS A 169 -2.15 -9.69 -1.79
N GLU A 170 -0.95 -10.15 -2.14
CA GLU A 170 0.17 -9.30 -2.57
C GLU A 170 -0.18 -8.42 -3.78
N LEU A 171 -0.83 -9.02 -4.81
CA LEU A 171 -1.27 -8.27 -5.99
C LEU A 171 -2.43 -7.29 -5.67
N TYR A 172 -3.24 -7.60 -4.68
CA TYR A 172 -4.25 -6.69 -4.16
C TYR A 172 -3.61 -5.48 -3.46
N CYS A 173 -2.56 -5.73 -2.66
CA CYS A 173 -1.78 -4.66 -2.03
C CYS A 173 -1.15 -3.74 -3.09
N LEU A 174 -0.54 -4.31 -4.14
CA LEU A 174 0.00 -3.53 -5.26
C LEU A 174 -1.10 -2.72 -5.96
N GLY A 175 -2.26 -3.33 -6.24
CA GLY A 175 -3.38 -2.65 -6.91
C GLY A 175 -3.79 -1.37 -6.17
N HIS A 176 -4.04 -1.46 -4.87
CA HIS A 176 -4.39 -0.29 -4.06
C HIS A 176 -3.24 0.73 -3.93
N LEU A 177 -1.99 0.25 -3.88
CA LEU A 177 -0.85 1.15 -3.89
C LEU A 177 -0.78 2.00 -5.17
N ILE A 178 -1.06 1.38 -6.33
CA ILE A 178 -1.11 2.09 -7.62
C ILE A 178 -2.22 3.14 -7.61
N GLU A 179 -3.43 2.79 -7.16
CA GLU A 179 -4.57 3.72 -7.08
C GLU A 179 -4.23 4.93 -6.19
N GLY A 180 -3.73 4.69 -5.00
CA GLY A 180 -3.30 5.75 -4.08
C GLY A 180 -2.17 6.62 -4.63
N ALA A 181 -1.17 6.00 -5.27
CA ALA A 181 -0.04 6.70 -5.86
C ALA A 181 -0.46 7.60 -7.03
N VAL A 182 -1.36 7.11 -7.90
CA VAL A 182 -1.90 7.90 -9.03
C VAL A 182 -2.73 9.07 -8.52
N SER A 183 -3.63 8.81 -7.55
CA SER A 183 -4.46 9.86 -6.95
C SER A 183 -3.60 10.98 -6.35
N TYR A 184 -2.58 10.64 -5.56
CA TYR A 184 -1.69 11.63 -4.95
C TYR A 184 -0.86 12.40 -5.99
N TYR A 185 -0.35 11.70 -7.02
CA TYR A 185 0.36 12.35 -8.13
C TYR A 185 -0.54 13.33 -8.89
N GLN A 186 -1.77 12.94 -9.21
CA GLN A 186 -2.74 13.83 -9.89
C GLN A 186 -3.06 15.07 -9.05
N ALA A 187 -3.12 14.92 -7.72
CA ALA A 187 -3.39 16.03 -6.81
C ALA A 187 -2.23 17.02 -6.71
N THR A 188 -1.00 16.52 -6.58
CA THR A 188 0.15 17.31 -6.13
C THR A 188 1.26 17.47 -7.18
N GLY A 189 1.32 16.59 -8.17
CA GLY A 189 2.43 16.45 -9.11
C GLY A 189 3.68 15.76 -8.52
N LYS A 190 3.64 15.33 -7.25
CA LYS A 190 4.75 14.65 -6.60
C LYS A 190 4.74 13.16 -6.94
N ASP A 191 5.81 12.67 -7.54
CA ASP A 191 5.87 11.34 -8.16
C ASP A 191 6.59 10.27 -7.31
N LYS A 192 7.00 10.57 -6.07
CA LYS A 192 7.78 9.65 -5.24
C LYS A 192 7.06 8.32 -5.01
N LEU A 193 5.79 8.36 -4.58
CA LEU A 193 5.00 7.14 -4.36
C LEU A 193 4.68 6.44 -5.69
N LEU A 194 4.38 7.21 -6.75
CA LEU A 194 4.13 6.65 -8.07
C LEU A 194 5.34 5.88 -8.61
N ARG A 195 6.56 6.42 -8.45
CA ARG A 195 7.79 5.69 -8.82
C ARG A 195 7.98 4.42 -7.99
N ALA A 196 7.63 4.44 -6.70
CA ALA A 196 7.69 3.23 -5.88
C ALA A 196 6.67 2.18 -6.36
N ALA A 197 5.45 2.59 -6.67
CA ALA A 197 4.43 1.70 -7.23
C ALA A 197 4.85 1.12 -8.59
N CYS A 198 5.42 1.94 -9.50
CA CYS A 198 5.96 1.46 -10.78
C CYS A 198 7.05 0.40 -10.57
N ARG A 199 8.02 0.62 -9.67
CA ARG A 199 9.06 -0.36 -9.39
C ARG A 199 8.51 -1.67 -8.83
N PHE A 200 7.44 -1.60 -8.01
CA PHE A 200 6.80 -2.83 -7.54
C PHE A 200 6.04 -3.54 -8.68
N ALA A 201 5.40 -2.80 -9.57
CA ALA A 201 4.79 -3.37 -10.77
C ALA A 201 5.82 -4.00 -11.70
N ASP A 202 7.00 -3.38 -11.89
CA ASP A 202 8.12 -3.94 -12.65
C ASP A 202 8.62 -5.24 -12.01
N TYR A 203 8.79 -5.27 -10.67
CA TYR A 203 9.15 -6.49 -9.93
C TYR A 203 8.16 -7.63 -10.19
N VAL A 204 6.85 -7.32 -10.17
CA VAL A 204 5.80 -8.31 -10.48
C VAL A 204 5.89 -8.75 -11.94
N ALA A 205 6.10 -7.84 -12.88
CA ALA A 205 6.23 -8.16 -14.31
C ALA A 205 7.47 -9.04 -14.61
N ASP A 206 8.55 -8.84 -13.86
CA ASP A 206 9.75 -9.68 -13.97
C ASP A 206 9.55 -11.09 -13.38
N PHE A 207 8.71 -11.21 -12.36
CA PHE A 207 8.40 -12.50 -11.72
C PHE A 207 7.38 -13.32 -12.52
N PHE A 208 6.34 -12.66 -13.05
CA PHE A 208 5.26 -13.29 -13.81
C PHE A 208 5.43 -13.05 -15.30
N GLY A 209 5.22 -14.08 -16.12
CA GLY A 209 5.31 -13.94 -17.57
C GLY A 209 5.29 -15.27 -18.30
N THR A 210 5.76 -15.26 -19.53
CA THR A 210 5.82 -16.44 -20.42
C THR A 210 7.24 -16.88 -20.73
N ALA A 211 8.25 -16.21 -20.21
CA ALA A 211 9.65 -16.60 -20.42
C ALA A 211 10.05 -17.77 -19.49
N ASP A 212 11.13 -18.44 -19.86
CA ASP A 212 11.68 -19.53 -19.04
C ASP A 212 12.03 -19.03 -17.64
N GLY A 213 11.49 -19.70 -16.62
CA GLY A 213 11.69 -19.33 -15.21
C GLY A 213 10.67 -18.36 -14.63
N GLN A 214 9.79 -17.78 -15.45
CA GLN A 214 8.69 -16.94 -14.98
C GLN A 214 7.45 -17.78 -14.63
N LEU A 215 6.68 -17.33 -13.63
CA LEU A 215 5.40 -17.93 -13.27
C LEU A 215 4.29 -17.33 -14.14
N SER A 216 3.46 -18.19 -14.75
CA SER A 216 2.33 -17.71 -15.55
C SER A 216 1.12 -17.41 -14.67
N LEU A 217 0.63 -16.16 -14.70
CA LEU A 217 -0.60 -15.76 -14.01
C LEU A 217 -1.86 -16.50 -14.49
N ILE A 218 -1.86 -16.97 -15.73
CA ILE A 218 -3.00 -17.72 -16.30
C ILE A 218 -3.19 -19.05 -15.57
N HIS A 219 -2.14 -19.70 -15.14
CA HIS A 219 -2.20 -20.96 -14.40
C HIS A 219 -2.64 -20.79 -12.93
N ILE A 220 -2.57 -19.59 -12.38
CA ILE A 220 -2.96 -19.29 -10.99
C ILE A 220 -4.45 -18.99 -10.89
N SER A 221 -5.07 -18.48 -11.94
CA SER A 221 -6.49 -18.12 -11.98
C SER A 221 -7.42 -19.25 -12.45
N GLU A 222 -6.89 -20.36 -12.94
CA GLU A 222 -7.68 -21.48 -13.49
C GLU A 222 -8.27 -22.49 -12.48
N PRO A 223 -7.81 -22.64 -11.21
CA PRO A 223 -8.43 -23.60 -10.29
C PRO A 223 -9.93 -23.37 -10.07
N THR A 224 -10.41 -22.14 -10.21
CA THR A 224 -11.81 -21.79 -10.02
C THR A 224 -12.70 -22.10 -11.25
N ARG A 225 -12.12 -22.35 -12.43
CA ARG A 225 -12.87 -22.71 -13.65
C ARG A 225 -13.14 -24.21 -13.79
N GLN A 226 -12.34 -25.05 -13.15
CA GLN A 226 -12.51 -26.51 -13.21
C GLN A 226 -13.52 -27.05 -12.17
N GLU A 227 -13.85 -26.28 -11.14
CA GLU A 227 -14.85 -26.67 -10.13
C GLU A 227 -16.29 -26.20 -10.44
N ALA A 228 -16.47 -25.45 -11.51
CA ALA A 228 -17.80 -24.99 -11.96
C ALA A 228 -18.34 -25.87 -13.10
#